data_1663381e5104acd278c94956835b5bea
#
_entry.id   1663381e5104acd278c94956835b5bea
#
_cell.length_a   1.000
_cell.length_b   1.000
_cell.length_c   1.000
_cell.angle_alpha   90.00
_cell.angle_beta   90.00
_cell.angle_gamma   90.00
#
_symmetry.space_group_name_H-M   'P 1'
#
loop_
_entity.id
_entity.type
_entity.pdbx_description
1 polymer ?
#
loop_
_entity_poly.entity_id
_entity_poly.type
_entity_poly.pdbx_seq_one_letter_code
_entity_poly.pdbx_strand_id
1 'polypeptide(L)'
;MYTFDPIPSKLPIEKQKYILGGQANLWAEYIATPEHLQYMAYPRSFALAEALWSQESTKNYNNFLSKLTRQISRLDAWEINYAKHFFSLDINTIQNAGNLLANITSDAPKNMLQYRISKNKSNTAWLPFTEPAGLSESGTIEARLVDTTNDQIYSTIRKEFNINLASGKEIQLTNEPNEKYNSGGKSALVNGMIGANDNYGGDEWLGFLGKDLEAIIDLNESNALHHVELRFYNANGQWVYGPRSIEVFGANEKDQWVKIEKSAEQTENDKIIKAKIYLNGSSYRYIKILAKRHGIIKDGLQGAGNEAWLFCDEIVVD
;
A
#
# COMPACT_ATOMS: atom_id res chain seq x y z
N MET A 1 14.58 5.83 15.12
CA MET A 1 15.23 6.51 16.30
C MET A 1 14.99 5.76 17.60
N TYR A 2 13.78 5.28 17.90
CA TYR A 2 13.48 4.59 19.16
C TYR A 2 14.31 3.30 19.37
N THR A 3 14.63 2.57 18.31
CA THR A 3 15.46 1.36 18.33
C THR A 3 16.97 1.63 18.30
N PHE A 4 17.38 2.91 18.40
CA PHE A 4 18.79 3.26 18.38
C PHE A 4 19.47 2.81 19.69
N ASP A 5 20.57 2.06 19.54
CA ASP A 5 21.46 1.71 20.64
C ASP A 5 22.79 2.47 20.44
N PRO A 6 23.18 3.35 21.37
CA PRO A 6 24.44 4.07 21.27
C PRO A 6 25.67 3.17 21.47
N ILE A 7 25.48 1.94 22.01
CA ILE A 7 26.56 1.00 22.29
C ILE A 7 26.71 0.05 21.10
N PRO A 8 27.80 0.11 20.31
CA PRO A 8 28.03 -0.84 19.24
C PRO A 8 28.06 -2.29 19.78
N SER A 9 27.34 -3.21 19.12
CA SER A 9 27.22 -4.61 19.55
C SER A 9 28.55 -5.36 19.68
N LYS A 10 29.59 -4.93 18.98
CA LYS A 10 30.95 -5.48 19.03
C LYS A 10 31.88 -4.82 20.04
N LEU A 11 31.38 -3.81 20.79
CA LEU A 11 32.23 -3.11 21.76
C LEU A 11 32.37 -3.94 23.04
N PRO A 12 33.63 -4.27 23.48
CA PRO A 12 33.87 -4.97 24.73
C PRO A 12 33.26 -4.24 25.94
N ILE A 13 32.70 -5.02 26.90
CA ILE A 13 31.98 -4.47 28.06
C ILE A 13 32.82 -3.45 28.84
N GLU A 14 34.11 -3.71 29.05
CA GLU A 14 35.00 -2.80 29.75
C GLU A 14 35.21 -1.45 29.07
N LYS A 15 34.91 -1.36 27.77
CA LYS A 15 34.98 -0.13 26.96
C LYS A 15 33.64 0.60 26.84
N GLN A 16 32.51 -0.06 27.13
CA GLN A 16 31.18 0.55 27.02
C GLN A 16 31.02 1.81 27.89
N LYS A 17 31.70 1.87 29.03
CA LYS A 17 31.74 3.03 29.93
C LYS A 17 32.26 4.34 29.28
N TYR A 18 32.92 4.25 28.15
CA TYR A 18 33.40 5.43 27.40
C TYR A 18 32.34 5.97 26.41
N ILE A 19 31.24 5.26 26.22
CA ILE A 19 30.10 5.76 25.42
C ILE A 19 29.27 6.63 26.35
N LEU A 20 29.35 7.94 26.16
CA LEU A 20 28.67 8.92 27.04
C LEU A 20 27.23 9.20 26.62
N GLY A 21 26.84 8.76 25.42
CA GLY A 21 25.50 8.98 24.87
C GLY A 21 25.49 8.96 23.35
N GLY A 22 24.48 9.58 22.74
CA GLY A 22 24.33 9.72 21.30
C GLY A 22 23.84 11.12 20.92
N GLN A 23 23.93 11.45 19.64
CA GLN A 23 23.42 12.70 19.10
C GLN A 23 22.65 12.46 17.80
N ALA A 24 21.73 13.35 17.47
CA ALA A 24 21.11 13.45 16.17
C ALA A 24 21.39 14.83 15.57
N ASN A 25 21.69 14.88 14.27
CA ASN A 25 21.96 16.12 13.56
C ASN A 25 20.79 16.49 12.68
N LEU A 26 20.46 17.75 12.60
CA LEU A 26 19.55 18.34 11.61
C LEU A 26 20.38 19.22 10.68
N TRP A 27 20.45 18.84 9.41
CA TRP A 27 21.27 19.54 8.41
C TRP A 27 20.43 20.64 7.77
N ALA A 28 20.87 21.89 7.95
CA ALA A 28 20.12 23.07 7.55
C ALA A 28 20.00 23.31 6.04
N GLU A 29 20.77 22.60 5.21
CA GLU A 29 20.75 22.72 3.74
C GLU A 29 19.36 22.55 3.14
N TYR A 30 18.51 21.76 3.78
CA TYR A 30 17.13 21.47 3.33
C TYR A 30 16.06 22.00 4.28
N ILE A 31 16.43 22.77 5.29
CA ILE A 31 15.54 23.29 6.35
C ILE A 31 15.55 24.80 6.26
N ALA A 32 14.56 25.36 5.56
CA ALA A 32 14.53 26.78 5.23
C ALA A 32 13.93 27.68 6.34
N THR A 33 13.11 27.12 7.25
CA THR A 33 12.38 27.91 8.26
C THR A 33 12.45 27.27 9.64
N PRO A 34 12.26 28.07 10.73
CA PRO A 34 12.17 27.53 12.09
C PRO A 34 11.04 26.50 12.25
N GLU A 35 9.90 26.69 11.60
CA GLU A 35 8.76 25.80 11.65
C GLU A 35 9.11 24.45 11.00
N HIS A 36 9.86 24.45 9.89
CA HIS A 36 10.36 23.23 9.27
C HIS A 36 11.38 22.53 10.19
N LEU A 37 12.25 23.28 10.88
CA LEU A 37 13.17 22.71 11.86
C LEU A 37 12.41 22.00 12.99
N GLN A 38 11.39 22.66 13.55
CA GLN A 38 10.53 22.07 14.59
C GLN A 38 9.84 20.79 14.10
N TYR A 39 9.28 20.79 12.88
CA TYR A 39 8.68 19.63 12.25
C TYR A 39 9.66 18.46 12.09
N MET A 40 10.89 18.74 11.75
CA MET A 40 11.93 17.70 11.61
C MET A 40 12.44 17.21 12.98
N ALA A 41 12.50 18.08 13.99
CA ALA A 41 12.98 17.76 15.32
C ALA A 41 11.95 16.94 16.12
N TYR A 42 10.69 17.36 16.12
CA TYR A 42 9.66 16.77 16.98
C TYR A 42 8.68 15.90 16.19
N PRO A 43 8.23 14.76 16.75
CA PRO A 43 8.58 14.20 18.07
C PRO A 43 9.84 13.32 18.07
N ARG A 44 10.64 13.30 17.02
CA ARG A 44 11.82 12.41 16.85
C ARG A 44 12.83 12.56 17.98
N SER A 45 13.02 13.78 18.49
CA SER A 45 13.89 14.05 19.65
C SER A 45 13.44 13.34 20.93
N PHE A 46 12.12 13.17 21.13
CA PHE A 46 11.61 12.41 22.27
C PHE A 46 11.95 10.92 22.16
N ALA A 47 11.91 10.36 20.94
CA ALA A 47 12.32 8.98 20.71
C ALA A 47 13.83 8.78 20.97
N LEU A 48 14.66 9.75 20.58
CA LEU A 48 16.09 9.71 20.88
C LEU A 48 16.34 9.85 22.40
N ALA A 49 15.63 10.75 23.07
CA ALA A 49 15.75 10.90 24.53
C ALA A 49 15.36 9.60 25.23
N GLU A 50 14.22 8.97 24.90
CA GLU A 50 13.83 7.68 25.48
C GLU A 50 14.90 6.61 25.22
N ALA A 51 15.45 6.55 24.00
CA ALA A 51 16.49 5.58 23.64
C ALA A 51 17.77 5.75 24.45
N LEU A 52 18.15 6.99 24.81
CA LEU A 52 19.40 7.29 25.53
C LEU A 52 19.25 7.23 27.05
N TRP A 53 18.07 7.55 27.59
CA TRP A 53 17.85 7.66 29.05
C TRP A 53 17.21 6.43 29.67
N SER A 54 16.60 5.53 28.86
CA SER A 54 15.97 4.31 29.35
C SER A 54 16.92 3.12 29.23
N GLN A 55 16.93 2.26 30.24
CA GLN A 55 17.62 0.97 30.15
C GLN A 55 16.98 0.11 29.08
N GLU A 56 17.78 -0.67 28.34
CA GLU A 56 17.30 -1.53 27.23
C GLU A 56 16.18 -2.48 27.69
N SER A 57 16.33 -3.07 28.87
CA SER A 57 15.34 -3.98 29.46
C SER A 57 13.99 -3.35 29.79
N THR A 58 13.91 -2.02 29.86
CA THR A 58 12.69 -1.27 30.19
C THR A 58 12.06 -0.59 28.98
N LYS A 59 12.72 -0.61 27.82
CA LYS A 59 12.22 -0.03 26.60
C LYS A 59 10.97 -0.79 26.11
N ASN A 60 9.90 -0.05 25.86
CA ASN A 60 8.66 -0.55 25.31
C ASN A 60 8.02 0.53 24.43
N TYR A 61 7.92 0.24 23.14
CA TYR A 61 7.46 1.21 22.15
C TYR A 61 6.01 1.68 22.41
N ASN A 62 5.11 0.79 22.80
CA ASN A 62 3.72 1.15 23.10
C ASN A 62 3.64 2.07 24.33
N ASN A 63 4.47 1.83 25.36
CA ASN A 63 4.56 2.72 26.51
C ASN A 63 5.15 4.08 26.12
N PHE A 64 6.13 4.11 25.21
CA PHE A 64 6.66 5.35 24.66
C PHE A 64 5.57 6.14 23.94
N LEU A 65 4.79 5.51 23.04
CA LEU A 65 3.68 6.16 22.35
C LEU A 65 2.63 6.73 23.32
N SER A 66 2.30 5.99 24.39
CA SER A 66 1.39 6.47 25.43
C SER A 66 1.94 7.67 26.22
N LYS A 67 3.26 7.75 26.41
CA LYS A 67 3.92 8.94 27.00
C LYS A 67 3.95 10.09 26.00
N LEU A 68 4.15 9.77 24.71
CA LEU A 68 4.25 10.75 23.65
C LEU A 68 2.96 11.58 23.51
N THR A 69 1.78 10.96 23.56
CA THR A 69 0.51 11.69 23.48
C THR A 69 0.41 12.81 24.53
N ARG A 70 0.93 12.58 25.75
CA ARG A 70 0.99 13.61 26.79
C ARG A 70 2.02 14.71 26.51
N GLN A 71 3.11 14.40 25.82
CA GLN A 71 4.10 15.39 25.41
C GLN A 71 3.59 16.27 24.26
N ILE A 72 2.77 15.69 23.37
CA ILE A 72 2.15 16.44 22.28
C ILE A 72 1.32 17.62 22.79
N SER A 73 0.51 17.42 23.84
CA SER A 73 -0.24 18.53 24.45
C SER A 73 0.64 19.69 24.94
N ARG A 74 1.90 19.41 25.30
CA ARG A 74 2.85 20.47 25.66
C ARG A 74 3.40 21.18 24.43
N LEU A 75 3.65 20.44 23.33
CA LEU A 75 4.07 21.04 22.06
C LEU A 75 2.97 21.96 21.52
N ASP A 76 1.71 21.54 21.60
CA ASP A 76 0.57 22.36 21.22
C ASP A 76 0.48 23.64 22.08
N ALA A 77 0.62 23.51 23.39
CA ALA A 77 0.61 24.66 24.31
C ALA A 77 1.78 25.66 24.08
N TRP A 78 2.88 25.19 23.52
CA TRP A 78 4.05 26.00 23.16
C TRP A 78 4.06 26.42 21.69
N GLU A 79 3.00 26.13 20.95
CA GLU A 79 2.85 26.44 19.51
C GLU A 79 4.03 25.88 18.67
N ILE A 80 4.58 24.73 19.07
CA ILE A 80 5.65 24.05 18.34
C ILE A 80 5.06 23.31 17.14
N ASN A 81 5.57 23.61 15.94
CA ASN A 81 5.20 22.89 14.73
C ASN A 81 5.89 21.52 14.68
N TYR A 82 5.21 20.45 15.08
CA TYR A 82 5.75 19.09 15.09
C TYR A 82 5.12 18.22 13.98
N ALA A 83 5.79 17.13 13.61
CA ALA A 83 5.24 16.14 12.69
C ALA A 83 4.08 15.37 13.35
N LYS A 84 2.86 15.56 12.85
CA LYS A 84 1.64 14.96 13.44
C LYS A 84 1.46 13.48 13.09
N HIS A 85 2.10 12.98 12.04
CA HIS A 85 2.00 11.60 11.55
C HIS A 85 3.04 10.66 12.19
N PHE A 86 3.14 10.63 13.50
CA PHE A 86 4.06 9.77 14.23
C PHE A 86 3.48 8.40 14.58
N PHE A 87 2.18 8.22 14.48
CA PHE A 87 1.55 6.92 14.50
C PHE A 87 1.47 6.35 13.08
N SER A 88 1.69 5.06 12.96
CA SER A 88 1.37 4.34 11.73
C SER A 88 -0.16 4.29 11.54
N LEU A 89 -0.61 4.36 10.30
CA LEU A 89 -2.00 4.16 9.94
C LEU A 89 -2.03 3.57 8.53
N ASP A 90 -2.61 2.38 8.40
CA ASP A 90 -2.76 1.72 7.12
C ASP A 90 -4.11 1.04 7.00
N ILE A 91 -4.57 0.87 5.76
CA ILE A 91 -5.78 0.14 5.39
C ILE A 91 -5.36 -0.98 4.45
N ASN A 92 -5.70 -2.20 4.80
CA ASN A 92 -5.53 -3.37 3.95
C ASN A 92 -6.83 -4.18 3.90
N THR A 93 -6.88 -5.20 3.06
CA THR A 93 -8.01 -6.12 3.01
C THR A 93 -7.64 -7.47 3.57
N ILE A 94 -8.60 -8.11 4.23
CA ILE A 94 -8.51 -9.49 4.69
C ILE A 94 -9.73 -10.27 4.20
N GLN A 95 -9.56 -11.57 4.01
CA GLN A 95 -10.66 -12.47 3.71
C GLN A 95 -11.14 -13.18 4.97
N ASN A 96 -12.46 -13.23 5.15
CA ASN A 96 -13.08 -14.02 6.19
C ASN A 96 -14.34 -14.69 5.66
N ALA A 97 -14.37 -16.02 5.68
CA ALA A 97 -15.50 -16.84 5.22
C ALA A 97 -16.02 -16.45 3.81
N GLY A 98 -15.12 -16.14 2.90
CA GLY A 98 -15.46 -15.75 1.52
C GLY A 98 -15.86 -14.27 1.33
N ASN A 99 -15.91 -13.49 2.41
CA ASN A 99 -16.15 -12.05 2.36
C ASN A 99 -14.85 -11.26 2.41
N LEU A 100 -14.79 -10.17 1.66
CA LEU A 100 -13.71 -9.22 1.71
C LEU A 100 -14.00 -8.16 2.78
N LEU A 101 -13.07 -7.96 3.69
CA LEU A 101 -13.18 -7.00 4.78
C LEU A 101 -12.04 -5.99 4.72
N ALA A 102 -12.34 -4.72 4.94
CA ALA A 102 -11.30 -3.72 5.20
C ALA A 102 -10.80 -3.87 6.63
N ASN A 103 -9.52 -4.03 6.78
CA ASN A 103 -8.83 -4.03 8.06
C ASN A 103 -7.98 -2.77 8.18
N ILE A 104 -8.02 -2.12 9.35
CA ILE A 104 -7.26 -0.90 9.59
C ILE A 104 -6.28 -1.19 10.72
N THR A 105 -5.01 -0.94 10.44
CA THR A 105 -3.91 -1.16 11.37
C THR A 105 -3.28 0.15 11.81
N SER A 106 -2.95 0.25 13.07
CA SER A 106 -2.25 1.38 13.66
C SER A 106 -1.54 0.95 14.93
N ASP A 107 -0.45 1.62 15.27
CA ASP A 107 0.21 1.55 16.58
C ASP A 107 -0.35 2.59 17.59
N ALA A 108 -1.31 3.41 17.17
CA ALA A 108 -2.03 4.31 18.05
C ALA A 108 -3.00 3.55 18.99
N PRO A 109 -3.38 4.16 20.14
CA PRO A 109 -4.46 3.64 20.98
C PRO A 109 -5.76 3.41 20.19
N LYS A 110 -6.40 2.26 20.37
CA LYS A 110 -7.59 1.85 19.59
C LYS A 110 -8.76 2.85 19.67
N ASN A 111 -8.91 3.54 20.78
CA ASN A 111 -9.98 4.54 20.95
C ASN A 111 -9.79 5.80 20.11
N MET A 112 -8.60 5.99 19.49
CA MET A 112 -8.33 7.07 18.55
C MET A 112 -8.71 6.73 17.12
N LEU A 113 -8.93 5.45 16.80
CA LEU A 113 -9.11 4.98 15.44
C LEU A 113 -10.58 5.09 15.02
N GLN A 114 -10.83 5.85 13.98
CA GLN A 114 -12.13 6.01 13.34
C GLN A 114 -12.04 5.74 11.85
N TYR A 115 -13.15 5.28 11.28
CA TYR A 115 -13.26 5.04 9.85
C TYR A 115 -14.62 5.47 9.31
N ARG A 116 -14.70 5.61 7.99
CA ARG A 116 -15.95 5.69 7.25
C ARG A 116 -15.80 5.03 5.88
N ILE A 117 -16.88 4.47 5.38
CA ILE A 117 -16.98 3.93 4.02
C ILE A 117 -17.97 4.80 3.26
N SER A 118 -17.56 5.32 2.14
CA SER A 118 -18.37 6.17 1.26
C SER A 118 -18.68 5.43 -0.03
N LYS A 119 -19.95 5.32 -0.38
CA LYS A 119 -20.47 4.74 -1.61
C LYS A 119 -21.06 5.88 -2.45
N ASN A 120 -20.89 5.84 -3.77
CA ASN A 120 -21.51 6.80 -4.69
C ASN A 120 -21.33 8.29 -4.30
N LYS A 121 -20.13 8.66 -3.80
CA LYS A 121 -19.78 10.03 -3.37
C LYS A 121 -20.59 10.56 -2.18
N SER A 122 -21.37 9.73 -1.49
CA SER A 122 -22.05 10.14 -0.25
C SER A 122 -21.11 9.96 0.94
N ASN A 123 -20.88 11.05 1.67
CA ASN A 123 -20.08 10.96 2.90
C ASN A 123 -20.92 10.34 4.01
N THR A 124 -20.45 9.23 4.59
CA THR A 124 -21.01 8.65 5.80
C THR A 124 -20.40 9.26 7.06
N ALA A 125 -21.05 9.08 8.19
CA ALA A 125 -20.49 9.50 9.48
C ALA A 125 -19.21 8.69 9.82
N TRP A 126 -18.32 9.31 10.60
CA TRP A 126 -17.18 8.61 11.19
C TRP A 126 -17.63 7.66 12.29
N LEU A 127 -17.18 6.42 12.24
CA LEU A 127 -17.46 5.37 13.20
C LEU A 127 -16.17 4.93 13.91
N PRO A 128 -16.21 4.54 15.20
CA PRO A 128 -15.08 3.90 15.85
C PRO A 128 -14.71 2.59 15.12
N PHE A 129 -13.42 2.34 14.91
CA PHE A 129 -12.97 1.08 14.35
C PHE A 129 -12.68 0.08 15.46
N THR A 130 -13.52 -0.91 15.60
CA THR A 130 -13.40 -1.98 16.60
C THR A 130 -13.09 -3.33 15.98
N GLU A 131 -13.53 -3.56 14.75
CA GLU A 131 -13.37 -4.79 13.99
C GLU A 131 -13.35 -4.51 12.48
N PRO A 132 -12.82 -5.42 11.64
CA PRO A 132 -12.79 -5.26 10.20
C PRO A 132 -14.18 -5.03 9.59
N ALA A 133 -14.27 -4.08 8.67
CA ALA A 133 -15.51 -3.63 8.06
C ALA A 133 -15.78 -4.33 6.71
N GLY A 134 -17.00 -4.84 6.50
CA GLY A 134 -17.38 -5.53 5.26
C GLY A 134 -17.34 -4.62 4.02
N LEU A 135 -16.74 -5.14 2.93
CA LEU A 135 -16.70 -4.51 1.61
C LEU A 135 -17.62 -5.28 0.66
N SER A 136 -18.82 -4.81 0.43
CA SER A 136 -19.84 -5.47 -0.42
C SER A 136 -20.08 -4.77 -1.76
N GLU A 137 -19.66 -3.53 -1.91
CA GLU A 137 -19.84 -2.71 -3.10
C GLU A 137 -18.64 -1.77 -3.24
N SER A 138 -18.29 -1.39 -4.46
CA SER A 138 -17.18 -0.47 -4.74
C SER A 138 -17.36 0.90 -4.08
N GLY A 139 -16.27 1.53 -3.69
CA GLY A 139 -16.33 2.82 -2.99
C GLY A 139 -14.98 3.31 -2.48
N THR A 140 -15.04 4.08 -1.42
CA THR A 140 -13.88 4.64 -0.74
C THR A 140 -13.94 4.34 0.74
N ILE A 141 -12.83 3.95 1.31
CA ILE A 141 -12.65 3.87 2.75
C ILE A 141 -11.67 4.94 3.21
N GLU A 142 -12.02 5.63 4.27
CA GLU A 142 -11.14 6.57 4.95
C GLU A 142 -10.97 6.13 6.40
N ALA A 143 -9.75 6.22 6.89
CA ALA A 143 -9.44 6.02 8.30
C ALA A 143 -8.73 7.25 8.85
N ARG A 144 -8.96 7.55 10.11
CA ARG A 144 -8.27 8.65 10.79
C ARG A 144 -7.95 8.29 12.23
N LEU A 145 -6.90 8.91 12.72
CA LEU A 145 -6.54 8.92 14.13
C LEU A 145 -6.94 10.26 14.73
N VAL A 146 -7.81 10.25 15.72
CA VAL A 146 -8.33 11.45 16.38
C VAL A 146 -8.29 11.29 17.90
N ASP A 147 -7.79 12.31 18.57
CA ASP A 147 -7.95 12.42 20.02
C ASP A 147 -9.37 12.91 20.31
N THR A 148 -10.21 12.02 20.82
CA THR A 148 -11.61 12.31 21.09
C THR A 148 -11.85 13.27 22.27
N THR A 149 -10.80 13.67 22.99
CA THR A 149 -10.90 14.63 24.09
C THR A 149 -10.79 16.09 23.63
N ASN A 150 -10.15 16.34 22.51
CA ASN A 150 -9.90 17.67 21.97
C ASN A 150 -10.11 17.80 20.46
N ASP A 151 -10.63 16.74 19.81
CA ASP A 151 -10.87 16.62 18.35
C ASP A 151 -9.62 16.80 17.48
N GLN A 152 -8.42 16.62 18.06
CA GLN A 152 -7.15 16.70 17.34
C GLN A 152 -6.99 15.53 16.37
N ILE A 153 -6.86 15.81 15.07
CA ILE A 153 -6.58 14.79 14.04
C ILE A 153 -5.06 14.69 13.86
N TYR A 154 -4.52 13.48 14.06
CA TYR A 154 -3.09 13.18 13.88
C TYR A 154 -2.76 12.67 12.47
N SER A 155 -3.62 11.86 11.90
CA SER A 155 -3.44 11.28 10.57
C SER A 155 -4.76 10.96 9.92
N THR A 156 -4.80 10.99 8.60
CA THR A 156 -5.93 10.52 7.78
C THR A 156 -5.36 9.82 6.56
N ILE A 157 -5.90 8.66 6.24
CA ILE A 157 -5.60 7.90 5.03
C ILE A 157 -6.90 7.58 4.30
N ARG A 158 -6.81 7.53 2.97
CA ARG A 158 -7.92 7.19 2.09
C ARG A 158 -7.46 6.15 1.08
N LYS A 159 -8.27 5.11 0.88
CA LYS A 159 -8.10 4.14 -0.21
C LYS A 159 -9.40 3.95 -0.99
N GLU A 160 -9.28 3.75 -2.29
CA GLU A 160 -10.39 3.36 -3.16
C GLU A 160 -10.40 1.85 -3.29
N PHE A 161 -11.60 1.27 -3.38
CA PHE A 161 -11.76 -0.16 -3.61
C PHE A 161 -12.83 -0.43 -4.67
N ASN A 162 -12.59 -1.48 -5.44
CA ASN A 162 -13.46 -1.95 -6.51
C ASN A 162 -13.85 -3.40 -6.22
N ILE A 163 -15.12 -3.63 -5.94
CA ILE A 163 -15.65 -4.98 -5.71
C ILE A 163 -16.21 -5.51 -7.02
N ASN A 164 -15.67 -6.64 -7.46
CA ASN A 164 -15.96 -7.28 -8.74
C ASN A 164 -15.89 -8.82 -8.57
N LEU A 165 -16.11 -9.59 -9.64
CA LEU A 165 -16.14 -11.05 -9.58
C LEU A 165 -14.81 -11.68 -9.12
N ALA A 166 -13.69 -11.02 -9.37
CA ALA A 166 -12.35 -11.48 -8.93
C ALA A 166 -12.02 -11.11 -7.49
N SER A 167 -12.76 -10.17 -6.88
CA SER A 167 -12.43 -9.66 -5.54
C SER A 167 -12.43 -10.77 -4.50
N GLY A 168 -11.27 -10.93 -3.84
CA GLY A 168 -11.06 -11.94 -2.82
C GLY A 168 -11.01 -13.39 -3.34
N LYS A 169 -10.87 -13.61 -4.62
CA LYS A 169 -10.78 -14.97 -5.19
C LYS A 169 -9.36 -15.53 -5.12
N GLU A 170 -9.27 -16.85 -5.27
CA GLU A 170 -7.97 -17.51 -5.35
C GLU A 170 -7.28 -17.14 -6.67
N ILE A 171 -6.04 -16.67 -6.56
CA ILE A 171 -5.20 -16.31 -7.69
C ILE A 171 -3.89 -17.10 -7.67
N GLN A 172 -3.47 -17.57 -8.83
CA GLN A 172 -2.18 -18.22 -9.05
C GLN A 172 -1.40 -17.44 -10.08
N LEU A 173 -0.12 -17.19 -9.80
CA LEU A 173 0.80 -16.54 -10.72
C LEU A 173 1.79 -17.57 -11.27
N THR A 174 2.03 -17.57 -12.58
CA THR A 174 3.08 -18.39 -13.20
C THR A 174 4.46 -17.82 -12.87
N ASN A 175 4.57 -16.50 -12.80
CA ASN A 175 5.79 -15.78 -12.46
C ASN A 175 5.58 -14.99 -11.18
N GLU A 176 6.44 -15.20 -10.19
CA GLU A 176 6.42 -14.38 -8.97
C GLU A 176 6.90 -12.95 -9.27
N PRO A 177 6.26 -11.93 -8.68
CA PRO A 177 6.75 -10.55 -8.72
C PRO A 177 8.12 -10.43 -8.08
N ASN A 178 8.80 -9.34 -8.32
CA ASN A 178 10.10 -9.07 -7.74
C ASN A 178 9.97 -8.80 -6.23
N GLU A 179 10.87 -9.37 -5.42
CA GLU A 179 10.85 -9.27 -3.94
C GLU A 179 10.78 -7.81 -3.44
N LYS A 180 11.35 -6.87 -4.17
CA LYS A 180 11.31 -5.44 -3.85
C LYS A 180 9.90 -4.83 -3.97
N TYR A 181 9.04 -5.42 -4.80
CA TYR A 181 7.70 -4.91 -5.12
C TYR A 181 6.67 -6.04 -5.04
N ASN A 182 6.60 -6.70 -3.88
CA ASN A 182 5.71 -7.82 -3.61
C ASN A 182 5.13 -7.79 -2.20
N SER A 183 5.03 -6.61 -1.57
CA SER A 183 4.58 -6.49 -0.17
C SER A 183 3.16 -7.02 0.03
N GLY A 184 2.26 -6.76 -0.90
CA GLY A 184 0.87 -7.24 -0.85
C GLY A 184 0.69 -8.71 -1.24
N GLY A 185 1.75 -9.36 -1.75
CA GLY A 185 1.66 -10.73 -2.30
C GLY A 185 0.73 -10.82 -3.51
N LYS A 186 0.60 -12.00 -4.08
CA LYS A 186 -0.23 -12.22 -5.29
C LYS A 186 -1.70 -11.80 -5.12
N SER A 187 -2.24 -11.86 -3.91
CA SER A 187 -3.62 -11.45 -3.61
C SER A 187 -3.87 -9.94 -3.77
N ALA A 188 -2.82 -9.11 -3.83
CA ALA A 188 -2.96 -7.70 -4.12
C ALA A 188 -3.67 -7.44 -5.46
N LEU A 189 -3.49 -8.33 -6.46
CA LEU A 189 -4.15 -8.20 -7.77
C LEU A 189 -5.66 -8.45 -7.76
N VAL A 190 -6.22 -8.99 -6.69
CA VAL A 190 -7.64 -9.35 -6.56
C VAL A 190 -8.20 -8.98 -5.17
N ASN A 191 -7.57 -8.04 -4.49
CA ASN A 191 -7.98 -7.65 -3.14
C ASN A 191 -8.98 -6.48 -3.14
N GLY A 192 -9.33 -5.98 -4.33
CA GLY A 192 -10.23 -4.87 -4.52
C GLY A 192 -9.63 -3.50 -4.21
N MET A 193 -8.42 -3.41 -3.66
CA MET A 193 -7.79 -2.13 -3.33
C MET A 193 -7.05 -1.55 -4.53
N ILE A 194 -7.32 -0.28 -4.82
CA ILE A 194 -6.72 0.42 -5.94
C ILE A 194 -5.46 1.14 -5.47
N GLY A 195 -4.36 0.87 -6.13
CA GLY A 195 -3.06 1.49 -5.84
C GLY A 195 -3.02 2.99 -6.14
N ALA A 196 -2.14 3.70 -5.45
CA ALA A 196 -1.94 5.12 -5.63
C ALA A 196 -1.52 5.46 -7.08
N ASN A 197 -2.03 6.56 -7.63
CA ASN A 197 -1.72 6.97 -9.00
C ASN A 197 -0.35 7.64 -9.15
N ASP A 198 0.23 8.12 -8.06
CA ASP A 198 1.48 8.89 -8.04
C ASP A 198 2.67 8.09 -7.51
N ASN A 199 2.44 6.92 -6.92
CA ASN A 199 3.45 6.07 -6.32
C ASN A 199 3.15 4.58 -6.51
N TYR A 200 4.12 3.83 -7.06
CA TYR A 200 4.06 2.37 -7.22
C TYR A 200 4.81 1.59 -6.12
N GLY A 201 5.26 2.26 -5.07
CA GLY A 201 5.97 1.64 -3.93
C GLY A 201 5.05 1.14 -2.81
N GLY A 202 3.74 1.21 -2.98
CA GLY A 202 2.75 0.70 -2.02
C GLY A 202 2.50 -0.80 -2.15
N ASP A 203 1.76 -1.35 -1.18
CA ASP A 203 1.47 -2.79 -1.11
C ASP A 203 0.48 -3.27 -2.19
N GLU A 204 -0.21 -2.35 -2.85
CA GLU A 204 -1.15 -2.66 -3.92
C GLU A 204 -0.45 -2.96 -5.26
N TRP A 205 0.74 -2.39 -5.49
CA TRP A 205 1.46 -2.55 -6.75
C TRP A 205 2.42 -3.74 -6.74
N LEU A 206 2.24 -4.66 -7.69
CA LEU A 206 3.17 -5.76 -7.91
C LEU A 206 4.07 -5.45 -9.12
N GLY A 207 5.38 -5.55 -8.93
CA GLY A 207 6.39 -5.25 -9.95
C GLY A 207 7.04 -6.51 -10.53
N PHE A 208 7.06 -6.63 -11.85
CA PHE A 208 7.69 -7.73 -12.60
C PHE A 208 8.86 -7.19 -13.42
N LEU A 209 10.02 -7.79 -13.27
CA LEU A 209 11.21 -7.46 -14.07
C LEU A 209 11.64 -8.67 -14.90
N GLY A 210 11.69 -8.52 -16.21
CA GLY A 210 12.09 -9.60 -17.11
C GLY A 210 11.07 -10.75 -17.21
N LYS A 211 9.87 -10.59 -16.66
CA LYS A 211 8.82 -11.61 -16.61
C LYS A 211 7.48 -11.02 -17.04
N ASP A 212 6.66 -11.83 -17.69
CA ASP A 212 5.28 -11.47 -18.02
C ASP A 212 4.40 -11.62 -16.76
N LEU A 213 3.33 -10.85 -16.65
CA LEU A 213 2.26 -11.13 -15.71
C LEU A 213 1.35 -12.19 -16.32
N GLU A 214 1.34 -13.38 -15.75
CA GLU A 214 0.41 -14.46 -16.09
C GLU A 214 -0.31 -14.91 -14.83
N ALA A 215 -1.61 -14.64 -14.77
CA ALA A 215 -2.47 -14.88 -13.63
C ALA A 215 -3.63 -15.82 -14.00
N ILE A 216 -3.94 -16.75 -13.11
CA ILE A 216 -5.13 -17.63 -13.19
C ILE A 216 -5.97 -17.35 -11.95
N ILE A 217 -7.25 -17.01 -12.15
CA ILE A 217 -8.22 -16.70 -11.10
C ILE A 217 -9.32 -17.75 -11.13
N ASP A 218 -9.64 -18.35 -9.97
CA ASP A 218 -10.81 -19.22 -9.79
C ASP A 218 -11.97 -18.38 -9.24
N LEU A 219 -12.99 -18.15 -10.05
CA LEU A 219 -14.19 -17.40 -9.67
C LEU A 219 -15.13 -18.20 -8.75
N ASN A 220 -14.78 -19.47 -8.44
CA ASN A 220 -15.51 -20.47 -7.66
C ASN A 220 -16.70 -21.08 -8.41
N GLU A 221 -17.36 -20.34 -9.25
CA GLU A 221 -18.51 -20.76 -10.06
C GLU A 221 -18.42 -20.19 -11.48
N SER A 222 -19.20 -20.73 -12.38
CA SER A 222 -19.25 -20.26 -13.76
C SER A 222 -20.08 -18.99 -13.87
N ASN A 223 -19.45 -17.88 -14.26
CA ASN A 223 -20.07 -16.57 -14.42
C ASN A 223 -20.02 -16.12 -15.88
N ALA A 224 -21.07 -15.43 -16.34
CA ALA A 224 -21.04 -14.74 -17.62
C ALA A 224 -20.06 -13.57 -17.53
N LEU A 225 -19.06 -13.55 -18.42
CA LEU A 225 -17.95 -12.59 -18.36
C LEU A 225 -18.08 -11.57 -19.49
N HIS A 226 -18.08 -10.29 -19.14
CA HIS A 226 -18.27 -9.18 -20.08
C HIS A 226 -16.97 -8.44 -20.37
N HIS A 227 -16.17 -8.17 -19.34
CA HIS A 227 -14.86 -7.54 -19.52
C HIS A 227 -13.89 -7.88 -18.40
N VAL A 228 -12.61 -7.70 -18.70
CA VAL A 228 -11.51 -7.63 -17.74
C VAL A 228 -10.88 -6.27 -17.86
N GLU A 229 -10.65 -5.59 -16.73
CA GLU A 229 -9.87 -4.37 -16.68
C GLU A 229 -8.61 -4.59 -15.82
N LEU A 230 -7.48 -4.12 -16.34
CA LEU A 230 -6.21 -4.10 -15.61
C LEU A 230 -5.68 -2.68 -15.56
N ARG A 231 -5.01 -2.38 -14.46
CA ARG A 231 -4.30 -1.11 -14.28
C ARG A 231 -2.79 -1.37 -14.25
N PHE A 232 -2.07 -0.55 -15.01
CA PHE A 232 -0.61 -0.60 -15.07
C PHE A 232 -0.04 0.78 -14.76
N TYR A 233 1.10 0.78 -14.07
CA TYR A 233 1.86 2.01 -13.87
C TYR A 233 2.72 2.29 -15.09
N ASN A 234 2.82 3.57 -15.51
CA ASN A 234 3.67 4.02 -16.60
C ASN A 234 4.54 5.20 -16.14
N ALA A 235 5.84 4.97 -16.01
CA ALA A 235 6.83 5.97 -15.60
C ALA A 235 8.15 5.71 -16.34
N ASN A 236 8.19 6.11 -17.61
CA ASN A 236 9.29 5.79 -18.51
C ASN A 236 10.66 6.26 -18.00
N GLY A 237 10.71 7.40 -17.28
CA GLY A 237 11.91 7.89 -16.62
C GLY A 237 12.48 6.98 -15.53
N GLN A 238 11.67 6.05 -15.06
CA GLN A 238 12.04 5.03 -14.05
C GLN A 238 12.03 3.61 -14.64
N TRP A 239 12.02 3.52 -15.98
CA TRP A 239 12.00 2.28 -16.76
C TRP A 239 10.74 1.42 -16.53
N VAL A 240 9.66 2.04 -16.13
CA VAL A 240 8.36 1.40 -15.95
C VAL A 240 7.51 1.64 -17.19
N TYR A 241 7.09 0.57 -17.84
CA TYR A 241 6.35 0.59 -19.10
C TYR A 241 5.12 -0.30 -19.05
N GLY A 242 4.07 0.11 -19.73
CA GLY A 242 2.87 -0.73 -19.91
C GLY A 242 3.16 -2.02 -20.68
N PRO A 243 2.23 -3.00 -20.68
CA PRO A 243 2.37 -4.24 -21.41
C PRO A 243 2.29 -4.03 -22.93
N ARG A 244 2.94 -4.90 -23.71
CA ARG A 244 2.83 -4.88 -25.17
C ARG A 244 1.49 -5.40 -25.68
N SER A 245 0.95 -6.39 -25.00
CA SER A 245 -0.33 -7.02 -25.31
C SER A 245 -0.90 -7.68 -24.07
N ILE A 246 -2.22 -7.84 -24.07
CA ILE A 246 -2.95 -8.57 -23.05
C ILE A 246 -3.82 -9.60 -23.75
N GLU A 247 -3.77 -10.83 -23.29
CA GLU A 247 -4.60 -11.93 -23.78
C GLU A 247 -5.42 -12.50 -22.63
N VAL A 248 -6.70 -12.83 -22.89
CA VAL A 248 -7.64 -13.35 -21.90
C VAL A 248 -8.22 -14.67 -22.37
N PHE A 249 -8.20 -15.66 -21.48
CA PHE A 249 -8.71 -17.00 -21.72
C PHE A 249 -9.69 -17.40 -20.62
N GLY A 250 -10.75 -18.14 -20.97
CA GLY A 250 -11.70 -18.72 -20.05
C GLY A 250 -11.64 -20.24 -20.05
N ALA A 251 -12.01 -20.88 -18.95
CA ALA A 251 -12.17 -22.31 -18.83
C ALA A 251 -13.23 -22.68 -17.78
N ASN A 252 -13.93 -23.79 -17.95
CA ASN A 252 -14.79 -24.39 -16.94
C ASN A 252 -14.11 -25.54 -16.21
N GLU A 253 -13.13 -26.16 -16.85
CA GLU A 253 -12.21 -27.15 -16.27
C GLU A 253 -10.78 -26.65 -16.44
N LYS A 254 -9.93 -26.90 -15.44
CA LYS A 254 -8.53 -26.47 -15.50
C LYS A 254 -7.86 -27.02 -16.75
N ASP A 255 -7.01 -26.18 -17.35
CA ASP A 255 -6.20 -26.48 -18.55
C ASP A 255 -6.96 -26.59 -19.89
N GLN A 256 -8.27 -26.43 -19.91
CA GLN A 256 -9.08 -26.36 -21.14
C GLN A 256 -9.33 -24.92 -21.59
N TRP A 257 -8.26 -24.20 -21.84
CA TRP A 257 -8.28 -22.78 -22.11
C TRP A 257 -8.80 -22.41 -23.50
N VAL A 258 -9.78 -21.53 -23.57
CA VAL A 258 -10.32 -20.94 -24.78
C VAL A 258 -10.06 -19.43 -24.74
N LYS A 259 -9.52 -18.87 -25.81
CA LYS A 259 -9.35 -17.43 -25.96
C LYS A 259 -10.72 -16.76 -26.08
N ILE A 260 -10.99 -15.79 -25.21
CA ILE A 260 -12.33 -15.20 -25.04
C ILE A 260 -12.36 -13.69 -25.28
N GLU A 261 -11.23 -13.07 -25.54
CA GLU A 261 -11.16 -11.65 -25.86
C GLU A 261 -11.86 -11.37 -27.20
N LYS A 262 -12.58 -10.26 -27.28
CA LYS A 262 -13.27 -9.78 -28.47
C LYS A 262 -12.66 -8.49 -29.00
N SER A 263 -12.40 -7.55 -28.11
CA SER A 263 -11.77 -6.28 -28.42
C SER A 263 -11.08 -5.72 -27.16
N ALA A 264 -10.18 -4.80 -27.35
CA ALA A 264 -9.49 -4.14 -26.24
C ALA A 264 -9.48 -2.63 -26.42
N GLU A 265 -9.63 -1.91 -25.32
CA GLU A 265 -9.44 -0.46 -25.25
C GLU A 265 -8.34 -0.18 -24.25
N GLN A 266 -7.50 0.79 -24.53
CA GLN A 266 -6.48 1.27 -23.62
C GLN A 266 -6.58 2.78 -23.48
N THR A 267 -6.64 3.24 -22.25
CA THR A 267 -6.60 4.67 -21.92
C THR A 267 -5.41 4.93 -21.03
N GLU A 268 -4.75 6.03 -21.26
CA GLU A 268 -3.65 6.50 -20.42
C GLU A 268 -4.05 7.83 -19.80
N ASN A 269 -3.96 7.93 -18.49
CA ASN A 269 -4.19 9.14 -17.75
C ASN A 269 -3.05 9.33 -16.76
N ASP A 270 -2.23 10.37 -16.99
CA ASP A 270 -1.01 10.65 -16.23
C ASP A 270 -0.08 9.43 -16.25
N LYS A 271 0.14 8.79 -15.11
CA LYS A 271 1.01 7.61 -14.95
C LYS A 271 0.27 6.27 -14.96
N ILE A 272 -1.04 6.28 -15.19
CA ILE A 272 -1.85 5.06 -15.13
C ILE A 272 -2.36 4.70 -16.52
N ILE A 273 -2.04 3.49 -16.94
CA ILE A 273 -2.64 2.85 -18.11
C ILE A 273 -3.75 1.94 -17.62
N LYS A 274 -4.98 2.17 -18.11
CA LYS A 274 -6.11 1.25 -17.93
C LYS A 274 -6.34 0.50 -19.22
N ALA A 275 -6.27 -0.83 -19.15
CA ALA A 275 -6.54 -1.71 -20.27
C ALA A 275 -7.83 -2.47 -20.00
N LYS A 276 -8.86 -2.21 -20.80
CA LYS A 276 -10.15 -2.87 -20.74
C LYS A 276 -10.30 -3.80 -21.92
N ILE A 277 -10.46 -5.09 -21.64
CA ILE A 277 -10.61 -6.16 -22.61
C ILE A 277 -12.05 -6.64 -22.56
N TYR A 278 -12.79 -6.42 -23.64
CA TYR A 278 -14.15 -6.90 -23.78
C TYR A 278 -14.16 -8.38 -24.16
N LEU A 279 -15.04 -9.13 -23.51
CA LEU A 279 -15.14 -10.57 -23.64
C LEU A 279 -16.40 -10.96 -24.43
N ASN A 280 -16.50 -12.24 -24.79
CA ASN A 280 -17.60 -12.77 -25.62
C ASN A 280 -18.92 -12.98 -24.88
N GLY A 281 -18.97 -12.74 -23.54
CA GLY A 281 -20.16 -12.94 -22.72
C GLY A 281 -20.44 -14.39 -22.34
N SER A 282 -19.58 -15.35 -22.73
CA SER A 282 -19.68 -16.74 -22.31
C SER A 282 -19.38 -16.95 -20.86
N SER A 283 -19.92 -18.04 -20.29
CA SER A 283 -19.75 -18.33 -18.87
C SER A 283 -18.55 -19.23 -18.61
N TYR A 284 -17.67 -18.78 -17.70
CA TYR A 284 -16.49 -19.51 -17.27
C TYR A 284 -16.27 -19.42 -15.77
N ARG A 285 -15.70 -20.48 -15.20
CA ARG A 285 -15.26 -20.51 -13.79
C ARG A 285 -13.84 -19.97 -13.62
N TYR A 286 -12.95 -20.34 -14.54
CA TYR A 286 -11.54 -19.93 -14.48
C TYR A 286 -11.27 -18.89 -15.55
N ILE A 287 -10.52 -17.86 -15.17
CA ILE A 287 -10.01 -16.86 -16.10
C ILE A 287 -8.48 -16.85 -16.03
N LYS A 288 -7.84 -16.89 -17.20
CA LYS A 288 -6.40 -16.71 -17.32
C LYS A 288 -6.10 -15.42 -18.08
N ILE A 289 -5.22 -14.63 -17.56
CA ILE A 289 -4.80 -13.34 -18.10
C ILE A 289 -3.29 -13.39 -18.31
N LEU A 290 -2.86 -12.99 -19.50
CA LEU A 290 -1.46 -12.91 -19.89
C LEU A 290 -1.16 -11.50 -20.37
N ALA A 291 -0.49 -10.68 -19.53
CA ALA A 291 0.01 -9.37 -19.91
C ALA A 291 1.51 -9.49 -20.24
N LYS A 292 1.83 -9.34 -21.53
CA LYS A 292 3.20 -9.43 -22.04
C LYS A 292 3.98 -8.18 -21.69
N ARG A 293 5.10 -8.34 -20.99
CA ARG A 293 5.98 -7.23 -20.60
C ARG A 293 6.47 -6.43 -21.81
N HIS A 294 6.93 -5.23 -21.58
CA HIS A 294 7.56 -4.40 -22.63
C HIS A 294 8.84 -5.06 -23.18
N GLY A 295 9.63 -5.71 -22.32
CA GLY A 295 10.92 -6.33 -22.63
C GLY A 295 12.04 -5.30 -22.62
N ILE A 296 13.08 -5.54 -23.45
CA ILE A 296 14.20 -4.60 -23.57
C ILE A 296 13.69 -3.29 -24.17
N ILE A 297 14.00 -2.20 -23.48
CA ILE A 297 13.64 -0.83 -23.89
C ILE A 297 14.42 -0.48 -25.16
N LYS A 298 13.69 -0.06 -26.20
CA LYS A 298 14.25 0.25 -27.51
C LYS A 298 15.10 1.52 -27.49
N ASP A 299 16.03 1.62 -28.43
CA ASP A 299 16.81 2.83 -28.67
C ASP A 299 15.91 4.05 -28.89
N GLY A 300 16.31 5.18 -28.32
CA GLY A 300 15.54 6.43 -28.36
C GLY A 300 14.50 6.59 -27.24
N LEU A 301 14.23 5.54 -26.46
CA LEU A 301 13.38 5.61 -25.26
C LEU A 301 14.22 5.70 -23.98
N GLN A 302 13.60 6.25 -22.92
CA GLN A 302 14.29 6.38 -21.62
C GLN A 302 14.60 5.00 -21.04
N GLY A 303 15.87 4.76 -20.72
CA GLY A 303 16.34 3.47 -20.23
C GLY A 303 16.72 2.48 -21.33
N ALA A 304 16.94 2.92 -22.59
CA ALA A 304 17.30 2.07 -23.71
C ALA A 304 18.39 1.02 -23.36
N GLY A 305 18.20 -0.20 -23.83
CA GLY A 305 19.07 -1.34 -23.57
C GLY A 305 18.82 -2.08 -22.24
N ASN A 306 18.00 -1.53 -21.33
CA ASN A 306 17.64 -2.18 -20.08
C ASN A 306 16.29 -2.92 -20.21
N GLU A 307 16.07 -3.88 -19.32
CA GLU A 307 14.78 -4.55 -19.17
C GLU A 307 13.77 -3.59 -18.52
N ALA A 308 12.58 -3.47 -19.11
CA ALA A 308 11.52 -2.65 -18.55
C ALA A 308 10.80 -3.37 -17.39
N TRP A 309 10.41 -2.60 -16.39
CA TRP A 309 9.49 -3.02 -15.35
C TRP A 309 8.05 -3.02 -15.87
N LEU A 310 7.27 -4.01 -15.41
CA LEU A 310 5.81 -4.06 -15.53
C LEU A 310 5.21 -4.01 -14.14
N PHE A 311 4.36 -3.01 -13.86
CA PHE A 311 3.63 -2.91 -12.60
C PHE A 311 2.14 -3.02 -12.84
N CYS A 312 1.47 -3.86 -12.03
CA CYS A 312 0.03 -4.03 -12.01
C CYS A 312 -0.47 -4.00 -10.57
N ASP A 313 -1.64 -3.38 -10.31
CA ASP A 313 -2.24 -3.31 -8.98
C ASP A 313 -3.51 -4.15 -8.84
N GLU A 314 -4.46 -4.05 -9.75
CA GLU A 314 -5.76 -4.70 -9.61
C GLU A 314 -6.21 -5.31 -10.94
N ILE A 315 -6.86 -6.47 -10.84
CA ILE A 315 -7.54 -7.18 -11.91
C ILE A 315 -9.04 -7.17 -11.63
N VAL A 316 -9.78 -6.44 -12.43
CA VAL A 316 -11.25 -6.35 -12.35
C VAL A 316 -11.85 -7.32 -13.36
N VAL A 317 -12.80 -8.15 -12.93
CA VAL A 317 -13.57 -9.08 -13.78
C VAL A 317 -15.05 -8.80 -13.58
N ASP A 318 -15.77 -8.59 -14.71
CA ASP A 318 -17.20 -8.26 -14.72
C ASP A 318 -17.97 -9.02 -15.79
#